data_6d3b873598c6c782924489ce4721355d
#
_entry.id   6d3b873598c6c782924489ce4721355d
#
_cell.length_a   1.000
_cell.length_b   1.000
_cell.length_c   1.000
_cell.angle_alpha   90.00
_cell.angle_beta   90.00
_cell.angle_gamma   90.00
#
_symmetry.space_group_name_H-M   'P 1'
#
loop_
_entity.id
_entity.type
_entity.pdbx_description
1 polymer ?
#
loop_
_entity_poly.entity_id
_entity_poly.type
_entity_poly.pdbx_seq_one_letter_code
_entity_poly.pdbx_strand_id
1 'polypeptide(L)' 'MTQLSTIPDHQLSITCGVCKHNSVLEVANLILVVGGEATAHDVRQRHVCKQCNTRGENTFKIIFKGD' A
#
# COMPACT_ATOMS: atom_id res chain seq x y z
N MET A 1 12.78 -3.19 7.13
CA MET A 1 11.68 -2.48 6.46
C MET A 1 10.80 -1.77 7.48
N THR A 2 10.16 -0.70 7.06
CA THR A 2 9.32 0.08 7.96
C THR A 2 7.97 -0.59 8.18
N GLN A 3 7.63 -0.86 9.43
CA GLN A 3 6.32 -1.39 9.78
C GLN A 3 5.25 -0.29 9.69
N LEU A 4 4.04 -0.67 9.30
CA LEU A 4 2.95 0.28 9.15
C LEU A 4 2.61 1.01 10.45
N SER A 5 2.77 0.35 11.59
CA SER A 5 2.48 0.94 12.88
C SER A 5 3.38 2.14 13.23
N THR A 6 4.51 2.29 12.55
CA THR A 6 5.42 3.41 12.78
C THR A 6 5.09 4.62 11.93
N ILE A 7 4.20 4.47 10.95
CA ILE A 7 3.81 5.53 10.03
C ILE A 7 2.28 5.62 9.86
N PRO A 8 1.51 5.67 10.97
CA PRO A 8 0.05 5.61 10.85
C PRO A 8 -0.56 6.84 10.17
N ASP A 9 0.17 7.94 10.12
CA ASP A 9 -0.30 9.19 9.52
C ASP A 9 0.04 9.31 8.03
N HIS A 10 0.63 8.27 7.46
CA HIS A 10 1.03 8.28 6.06
C HIS A 10 -0.02 7.62 5.19
N GLN A 11 0.11 7.80 3.89
CA GLN A 11 -0.69 7.11 2.89
C GLN A 11 0.23 6.25 2.02
N LEU A 12 -0.32 5.19 1.46
CA LEU A 12 0.40 4.31 0.57
C LEU A 12 -0.21 4.40 -0.82
N SER A 13 0.59 4.85 -1.77
CA SER A 13 0.19 4.93 -3.18
C SER A 13 0.71 3.69 -3.89
N ILE A 14 -0.19 2.93 -4.49
CA ILE A 14 0.16 1.71 -5.22
C ILE A 14 -0.24 1.92 -6.68
N THR A 15 0.71 1.69 -7.58
CA THR A 15 0.49 1.80 -9.03
C THR A 15 0.68 0.43 -9.67
N CYS A 16 -0.33 -0.02 -10.40
CA CYS A 16 -0.23 -1.27 -11.13
C CYS A 16 0.81 -1.16 -12.26
N GLY A 17 1.70 -2.12 -12.36
CA GLY A 17 2.72 -2.14 -13.40
C GLY A 17 2.18 -2.53 -14.77
N VAL A 18 0.97 -3.08 -14.84
CA VAL A 18 0.38 -3.55 -16.08
C VAL A 18 -0.56 -2.53 -16.69
N CYS A 19 -1.58 -2.09 -15.94
CA CYS A 19 -2.58 -1.16 -16.45
C CYS A 19 -2.37 0.28 -15.99
N LYS A 20 -1.36 0.52 -15.17
CA LYS A 20 -1.01 1.86 -14.64
C LYS A 20 -2.08 2.47 -13.74
N HIS A 21 -2.98 1.66 -13.24
CA HIS A 21 -3.99 2.13 -12.30
C HIS A 21 -3.33 2.48 -10.96
N ASN A 22 -3.62 3.67 -10.45
CA ASN A 22 -3.10 4.14 -9.17
C ASN A 22 -4.18 4.07 -8.10
N SER A 23 -3.81 3.56 -6.93
CA SER A 23 -4.68 3.52 -5.77
C SER A 23 -3.96 4.10 -4.57
N VAL A 24 -4.62 4.98 -3.84
CA VAL A 24 -4.07 5.55 -2.61
C VAL A 24 -4.81 4.96 -1.43
N LEU A 25 -4.05 4.38 -0.50
CA LEU A 25 -4.59 3.69 0.67
C LEU A 25 -4.11 4.39 1.94
N GLU A 26 -5.00 4.54 2.91
CA GLU A 26 -4.64 5.06 4.22
C GLU A 26 -3.89 3.98 5.01
N VAL A 27 -2.72 4.32 5.53
CA VAL A 27 -1.95 3.37 6.34
C VAL A 27 -2.73 2.95 7.58
N ALA A 28 -3.46 3.88 8.20
CA ALA A 28 -4.28 3.56 9.37
C ALA A 28 -5.32 2.47 9.06
N ASN A 29 -5.93 2.52 7.87
CA ASN A 29 -6.87 1.50 7.45
C ASN A 29 -6.17 0.17 7.17
N LEU A 30 -4.99 0.23 6.60
CA LEU A 30 -4.21 -0.99 6.33
C LEU A 30 -3.83 -1.70 7.63
N ILE A 31 -3.50 -0.94 8.67
CA ILE A 31 -3.20 -1.51 9.98
C ILE A 31 -4.39 -2.30 10.52
N LEU A 32 -5.60 -1.81 10.30
CA LEU A 32 -6.82 -2.50 10.75
C LEU A 32 -7.06 -3.80 9.98
N VAL A 33 -6.60 -3.87 8.74
CA VAL A 33 -6.82 -5.04 7.88
C VAL A 33 -5.71 -6.05 7.98
N VAL A 34 -4.46 -5.60 7.89
CA VAL A 34 -3.29 -6.51 7.83
C VAL A 34 -2.47 -6.53 9.11
N GLY A 35 -2.72 -5.61 10.03
CA GLY A 35 -1.98 -5.52 11.28
C GLY A 35 -0.83 -4.53 11.20
N GLY A 36 -0.48 -3.95 12.36
CA GLY A 36 0.58 -2.94 12.45
C GLY A 36 1.98 -3.49 12.22
N GLU A 37 2.17 -4.79 12.33
CA GLU A 37 3.46 -5.44 12.10
C GLU A 37 3.79 -5.60 10.63
N ALA A 38 2.79 -5.49 9.75
CA ALA A 38 3.01 -5.60 8.31
C ALA A 38 3.74 -4.37 7.79
N THR A 39 4.45 -4.55 6.68
CA THR A 39 5.17 -3.47 6.00
C THR A 39 4.46 -3.11 4.71
N ALA A 40 4.86 -1.98 4.10
CA ALA A 40 4.33 -1.59 2.80
C ALA A 40 4.62 -2.66 1.75
N HIS A 41 5.75 -3.34 1.87
CA HIS A 41 6.11 -4.42 0.96
C HIS A 41 5.12 -5.60 1.06
N ASP A 42 4.69 -5.94 2.28
CA ASP A 42 3.69 -6.99 2.49
C ASP A 42 2.36 -6.60 1.85
N VAL A 43 1.95 -5.36 2.02
CA VAL A 43 0.70 -4.86 1.42
C VAL A 43 0.79 -4.94 -0.11
N ARG A 44 1.91 -4.51 -0.66
CA ARG A 44 2.15 -4.56 -2.10
C ARG A 44 2.01 -5.97 -2.65
N GLN A 45 2.57 -6.95 -1.96
CA GLN A 45 2.52 -8.34 -2.43
C GLN A 45 1.11 -8.93 -2.37
N ARG A 46 0.29 -8.45 -1.45
CA ARG A 46 -1.09 -8.94 -1.28
C ARG A 46 -2.09 -8.18 -2.12
N HIS A 47 -1.69 -7.02 -2.63
CA HIS A 47 -2.59 -6.17 -3.42
C HIS A 47 -2.85 -6.78 -4.78
N VAL A 48 -4.13 -6.85 -5.15
CA VAL A 48 -4.55 -7.30 -6.47
C VAL A 48 -5.21 -6.13 -7.18
N CYS A 49 -4.75 -5.85 -8.39
CA CYS A 49 -5.34 -4.78 -9.19
C CYS A 49 -6.75 -5.20 -9.65
N LYS A 50 -7.73 -4.35 -9.36
CA LYS A 50 -9.12 -4.64 -9.73
C LYS A 50 -9.38 -4.43 -11.23
N GLN A 51 -8.49 -3.71 -11.89
CA GLN A 51 -8.65 -3.43 -13.32
C GLN A 51 -8.18 -4.58 -14.20
N CYS A 52 -7.00 -5.11 -13.92
CA CYS A 52 -6.41 -6.18 -14.73
C CYS A 52 -6.21 -7.47 -13.97
N ASN A 53 -6.60 -7.51 -12.70
CA ASN A 53 -6.52 -8.69 -11.85
C ASN A 53 -5.08 -9.19 -11.64
N THR A 54 -4.10 -8.32 -11.82
CA THR A 54 -2.69 -8.67 -11.65
C THR A 54 -2.29 -8.55 -10.18
N ARG A 55 -1.55 -9.52 -9.71
CA ARG A 55 -1.07 -9.55 -8.34
C ARG A 55 0.45 -9.48 -8.30
N GLY A 56 0.98 -8.58 -7.47
CA GLY A 56 2.41 -8.45 -7.28
C GLY A 56 3.15 -7.60 -8.31
N GLU A 57 2.54 -7.33 -9.44
CA GLU A 57 3.11 -6.50 -10.50
C GLU A 57 2.75 -5.04 -10.28
N ASN A 58 3.23 -4.48 -9.17
CA ASN A 58 2.93 -3.09 -8.83
C ASN A 58 4.12 -2.44 -8.16
N THR A 59 4.09 -1.10 -8.10
CA THR A 59 5.05 -0.30 -7.34
C THR A 59 4.30 0.48 -6.28
N PHE A 60 4.99 0.77 -5.18
CA PHE A 60 4.37 1.56 -4.12
C PHE A 60 5.24 2.76 -3.76
N LYS A 61 4.58 3.78 -3.22
CA LYS A 61 5.25 4.97 -2.72
C LYS A 61 4.55 5.40 -1.44
N ILE A 62 5.35 5.70 -0.41
CA ILE A 62 4.81 6.19 0.85
C ILE A 62 4.67 7.71 0.74
N ILE A 63 3.46 8.20 0.99
CA ILE A 63 3.16 9.63 0.94
C ILE A 63 3.01 10.13 2.37
N PHE A 64 3.81 11.11 2.73
CA PHE A 64 3.70 11.74 4.04
C PHE A 64 2.47 12.65 4.06
N LYS A 65 1.56 12.39 4.97
CA LYS A 65 0.30 13.12 5.07
C LYS A 65 0.36 14.22 6.11
N GLY A 66 1.34 14.21 6.96
CA GLY A 66 1.48 15.21 8.01
C GLY A 66 1.79 16.59 7.47
N ASP A 67 1.34 17.59 8.14
CA ASP A 67 1.63 18.99 7.82
C ASP A 67 2.65 19.58 8.77
#